data_8806056aa802a5bbe04dd47a1903e0c9
#
_entry.id   8806056aa802a5bbe04dd47a1903e0c9
#
_cell.length_a   1.000
_cell.length_b   1.000
_cell.length_c   1.000
_cell.angle_alpha   90.00
_cell.angle_beta   90.00
_cell.angle_gamma   90.00
#
_symmetry.space_group_name_H-M   'P 1'
#
loop_
_entity.id
_entity.type
_entity.pdbx_description
1 polymer ?
#
loop_
_entity_poly.entity_id
_entity_poly.type
_entity_poly.pdbx_seq_one_letter_code
_entity_poly.pdbx_strand_id
1 'polypeptide(L)'
;MITVFGATGTTGAPLVDTLMAKGATVRAVTSDPFKLDALKAKGCEAVAADFTDPAALARACDGAEKIYLVTPAHLDMRQWKANVIEAAKAAGVRHIVVATGLGASPKAGLTFGKWHSETQELLKQSSLDWTFVQPTYFMQNLLWQAGNIAKDAVYYDDVGGPVAWIDARDIADVAAEALTAPGYEGKALGLTGPEALAGDDIAALLSGVTGRTVSCVSLSAEDARAGMVAGGMQDEVAGAMVELASIAPRGYLAGIETTVSEVLERPARRFADFVTENRDAFVK
;
A
#
# COMPACT_ATOMS: atom_id res chain seq x y z
N MET A 1 10.90 -17.28 10.89
CA MET A 1 10.28 -16.00 11.33
C MET A 1 10.10 -15.06 10.13
N ILE A 2 8.96 -14.36 10.08
CA ILE A 2 8.67 -13.35 9.06
C ILE A 2 8.71 -11.96 9.71
N THR A 3 9.55 -11.07 9.19
CA THR A 3 9.62 -9.68 9.67
C THR A 3 8.79 -8.77 8.76
N VAL A 4 7.90 -7.96 9.33
CA VAL A 4 7.01 -7.04 8.61
C VAL A 4 7.43 -5.60 8.91
N PHE A 5 8.10 -4.94 7.98
CA PHE A 5 8.36 -3.51 8.03
C PHE A 5 7.11 -2.73 7.62
N GLY A 6 6.83 -1.63 8.32
CA GLY A 6 5.58 -0.89 8.14
C GLY A 6 4.36 -1.58 8.76
N ALA A 7 4.54 -2.38 9.81
CA ALA A 7 3.53 -3.23 10.44
C ALA A 7 2.30 -2.50 10.99
N THR A 8 2.34 -1.19 11.13
CA THR A 8 1.21 -0.35 11.60
C THR A 8 0.58 0.48 10.48
N GLY A 9 1.04 0.30 9.25
CA GLY A 9 0.55 1.01 8.07
C GLY A 9 -0.63 0.31 7.39
N THR A 10 -1.14 0.93 6.32
CA THR A 10 -2.34 0.51 5.58
C THR A 10 -2.29 -0.93 5.07
N THR A 11 -1.15 -1.40 4.57
CA THR A 11 -0.99 -2.78 4.09
C THR A 11 -0.32 -3.68 5.13
N GLY A 12 0.56 -3.13 5.97
CA GLY A 12 1.29 -3.92 6.96
C GLY A 12 0.44 -4.40 8.13
N ALA A 13 -0.51 -3.59 8.60
CA ALA A 13 -1.37 -3.97 9.72
C ALA A 13 -2.28 -5.18 9.36
N PRO A 14 -3.03 -5.19 8.25
CA PRO A 14 -3.78 -6.38 7.86
C PRO A 14 -2.87 -7.57 7.51
N LEU A 15 -1.65 -7.33 6.98
CA LEU A 15 -0.71 -8.42 6.74
C LEU A 15 -0.27 -9.12 8.03
N VAL A 16 0.02 -8.35 9.08
CA VAL A 16 0.33 -8.94 10.40
C VAL A 16 -0.83 -9.82 10.87
N ASP A 17 -2.07 -9.33 10.78
CA ASP A 17 -3.25 -10.08 11.20
C ASP A 17 -3.43 -11.37 10.37
N THR A 18 -3.27 -11.30 9.04
CA THR A 18 -3.35 -12.46 8.15
C THR A 18 -2.24 -13.50 8.44
N LEU A 19 -0.99 -13.05 8.63
CA LEU A 19 0.13 -13.95 8.95
C LEU A 19 -0.07 -14.65 10.31
N MET A 20 -0.53 -13.91 11.32
CA MET A 20 -0.83 -14.48 12.63
C MET A 20 -1.96 -15.51 12.55
N ALA A 21 -3.02 -15.23 11.79
CA ALA A 21 -4.12 -16.16 11.55
C ALA A 21 -3.66 -17.46 10.83
N LYS A 22 -2.62 -17.36 9.98
CA LYS A 22 -1.96 -18.51 9.33
C LYS A 22 -0.99 -19.26 10.27
N GLY A 23 -0.82 -18.82 11.51
CA GLY A 23 0.09 -19.43 12.48
C GLY A 23 1.57 -19.13 12.26
N ALA A 24 1.89 -18.09 11.48
CA ALA A 24 3.27 -17.69 11.26
C ALA A 24 3.86 -16.98 12.49
N THR A 25 5.15 -17.19 12.73
CA THR A 25 5.89 -16.39 13.72
C THR A 25 6.24 -15.04 13.10
N VAL A 26 5.68 -13.95 13.64
CA VAL A 26 5.79 -12.60 13.08
C VAL A 26 6.58 -11.68 14.01
N ARG A 27 7.56 -10.97 13.42
CA ARG A 27 8.16 -9.79 14.02
C ARG A 27 7.58 -8.54 13.31
N ALA A 28 6.84 -7.74 14.05
CA ALA A 28 6.23 -6.50 13.57
C ALA A 28 7.16 -5.31 13.85
N VAL A 29 7.53 -4.57 12.82
CA VAL A 29 8.44 -3.42 12.91
C VAL A 29 7.68 -2.12 12.70
N THR A 30 7.86 -1.18 13.62
CA THR A 30 7.31 0.18 13.55
C THR A 30 8.38 1.21 13.90
N SER A 31 8.31 2.41 13.30
CA SER A 31 9.15 3.55 13.74
C SER A 31 8.60 4.25 14.99
N ASP A 32 7.34 3.99 15.35
CA ASP A 32 6.67 4.60 16.49
C ASP A 32 6.73 3.65 17.71
N PRO A 33 7.56 3.94 18.74
CA PRO A 33 7.69 3.09 19.90
C PRO A 33 6.40 2.98 20.75
N PHE A 34 5.49 3.97 20.63
CA PHE A 34 4.21 3.93 21.36
C PHE A 34 3.24 2.86 20.83
N LYS A 35 3.49 2.32 19.63
CA LYS A 35 2.68 1.24 19.03
C LYS A 35 3.16 -0.17 19.41
N LEU A 36 4.31 -0.32 20.07
CA LEU A 36 4.89 -1.63 20.38
C LEU A 36 3.98 -2.49 21.24
N ASP A 37 3.36 -1.93 22.27
CA ASP A 37 2.52 -2.71 23.18
C ASP A 37 1.25 -3.22 22.51
N ALA A 38 0.67 -2.43 21.60
CA ALA A 38 -0.47 -2.88 20.79
C ALA A 38 -0.09 -4.03 19.85
N LEU A 39 1.12 -4.02 19.27
CA LEU A 39 1.64 -5.11 18.45
C LEU A 39 1.92 -6.37 19.28
N LYS A 40 2.54 -6.21 20.46
CA LYS A 40 2.76 -7.34 21.39
C LYS A 40 1.43 -7.97 21.84
N ALA A 41 0.41 -7.15 22.10
CA ALA A 41 -0.92 -7.65 22.48
C ALA A 41 -1.58 -8.50 21.38
N LYS A 42 -1.17 -8.36 20.11
CA LYS A 42 -1.56 -9.26 19.01
C LYS A 42 -0.80 -10.59 19.02
N GLY A 43 0.19 -10.78 19.88
CA GLY A 43 1.02 -11.98 19.93
C GLY A 43 2.26 -11.94 19.03
N CYS A 44 2.58 -10.78 18.44
CA CYS A 44 3.79 -10.59 17.63
C CYS A 44 5.01 -10.28 18.51
N GLU A 45 6.20 -10.63 18.04
CA GLU A 45 7.40 -9.92 18.44
C GLU A 45 7.32 -8.49 17.87
N ALA A 46 7.53 -7.47 18.70
CA ALA A 46 7.43 -6.07 18.26
C ALA A 46 8.76 -5.35 18.46
N VAL A 47 9.27 -4.70 17.42
CA VAL A 47 10.56 -4.00 17.39
C VAL A 47 10.37 -2.58 16.88
N ALA A 48 10.97 -1.60 17.57
CA ALA A 48 11.09 -0.25 17.05
C ALA A 48 12.34 -0.16 16.18
N ALA A 49 12.16 0.30 14.93
CA ALA A 49 13.27 0.57 14.03
C ALA A 49 12.93 1.74 13.10
N ASP A 50 13.82 2.73 13.08
CA ASP A 50 13.82 3.77 12.07
C ASP A 50 14.58 3.28 10.84
N PHE A 51 14.11 3.63 9.64
CA PHE A 51 14.73 3.24 8.37
C PHE A 51 16.12 3.85 8.17
N THR A 52 16.52 4.84 8.98
CA THR A 52 17.82 5.51 8.95
C THR A 52 18.79 5.01 10.00
N ASP A 53 18.36 4.11 10.92
CA ASP A 53 19.21 3.51 11.97
C ASP A 53 19.69 2.10 11.58
N PRO A 54 20.95 1.93 11.11
CA PRO A 54 21.47 0.62 10.70
C PRO A 54 21.45 -0.42 11.83
N ALA A 55 21.68 0.02 13.08
CA ALA A 55 21.70 -0.90 14.21
C ALA A 55 20.28 -1.42 14.54
N ALA A 56 19.28 -0.54 14.46
CA ALA A 56 17.89 -0.95 14.62
C ALA A 56 17.43 -1.87 13.49
N LEU A 57 17.81 -1.58 12.24
CA LEU A 57 17.51 -2.44 11.09
C LEU A 57 18.18 -3.82 11.22
N ALA A 58 19.43 -3.88 11.66
CA ALA A 58 20.13 -5.14 11.91
C ALA A 58 19.37 -5.99 12.95
N ARG A 59 18.95 -5.38 14.07
CA ARG A 59 18.13 -6.08 15.08
C ARG A 59 16.78 -6.55 14.52
N ALA A 60 16.14 -5.73 13.67
CA ALA A 60 14.87 -6.07 13.06
C ALA A 60 14.99 -7.25 12.07
N CYS A 61 16.12 -7.39 11.39
CA CYS A 61 16.40 -8.46 10.45
C CYS A 61 16.99 -9.73 11.09
N ASP A 62 17.51 -9.65 12.32
CA ASP A 62 18.17 -10.77 12.97
C ASP A 62 17.25 -12.00 13.12
N GLY A 63 17.71 -13.15 12.61
CA GLY A 63 16.92 -14.40 12.61
C GLY A 63 15.66 -14.39 11.74
N ALA A 64 15.44 -13.35 10.94
CA ALA A 64 14.36 -13.32 9.95
C ALA A 64 14.69 -14.23 8.78
N GLU A 65 13.74 -15.04 8.35
CA GLU A 65 13.83 -15.88 7.16
C GLU A 65 13.29 -15.16 5.94
N LYS A 66 12.18 -14.44 6.11
CA LYS A 66 11.53 -13.66 5.07
C LYS A 66 11.13 -12.28 5.60
N ILE A 67 11.04 -11.31 4.71
CA ILE A 67 10.67 -9.93 5.04
C ILE A 67 9.54 -9.46 4.13
N TYR A 68 8.55 -8.77 4.70
CA TYR A 68 7.70 -7.84 3.97
C TYR A 68 8.23 -6.42 4.15
N LEU A 69 8.37 -5.68 3.05
CA LEU A 69 8.92 -4.33 3.06
C LEU A 69 7.97 -3.35 2.39
N VAL A 70 7.42 -2.44 3.17
CA VAL A 70 6.69 -1.27 2.70
C VAL A 70 7.19 -0.03 3.43
N THR A 71 7.25 1.09 2.73
CA THR A 71 7.59 2.41 3.28
C THR A 71 6.47 3.39 2.98
N PRO A 72 6.29 4.45 3.77
CA PRO A 72 5.45 5.58 3.35
C PRO A 72 5.94 6.16 2.01
N ALA A 73 5.03 6.86 1.31
CA ALA A 73 5.41 7.71 0.20
C ALA A 73 6.22 8.89 0.75
N HIS A 74 7.51 8.94 0.41
CA HIS A 74 8.48 9.90 0.94
C HIS A 74 9.64 10.04 -0.03
N LEU A 75 10.32 11.18 -0.02
CA LEU A 75 11.50 11.41 -0.86
C LEU A 75 12.61 10.39 -0.61
N ASP A 76 12.79 9.99 0.63
CA ASP A 76 13.80 9.03 1.05
C ASP A 76 13.38 7.57 0.94
N MET A 77 12.16 7.27 0.45
CA MET A 77 11.63 5.90 0.39
C MET A 77 12.57 4.91 -0.30
N ARG A 78 13.31 5.36 -1.30
CA ARG A 78 14.30 4.55 -2.04
C ARG A 78 15.49 4.20 -1.15
N GLN A 79 16.02 5.19 -0.46
CA GLN A 79 17.15 4.99 0.48
C GLN A 79 16.73 4.11 1.65
N TRP A 80 15.54 4.32 2.21
CA TRP A 80 15.00 3.50 3.29
C TRP A 80 14.87 2.03 2.89
N LYS A 81 14.35 1.77 1.69
CA LYS A 81 14.27 0.39 1.17
C LYS A 81 15.66 -0.20 0.94
N ALA A 82 16.61 0.57 0.41
CA ALA A 82 17.99 0.14 0.24
C ALA A 82 18.63 -0.24 1.58
N ASN A 83 18.44 0.56 2.62
CA ASN A 83 18.97 0.29 3.96
C ASN A 83 18.44 -1.05 4.51
N VAL A 84 17.13 -1.32 4.36
CA VAL A 84 16.53 -2.59 4.80
C VAL A 84 17.07 -3.77 3.97
N ILE A 85 17.22 -3.61 2.66
CA ILE A 85 17.75 -4.66 1.78
C ILE A 85 19.20 -5.03 2.21
N GLU A 86 20.05 -4.05 2.48
CA GLU A 86 21.41 -4.32 2.95
C GLU A 86 21.44 -4.97 4.33
N ALA A 87 20.59 -4.55 5.26
CA ALA A 87 20.47 -5.19 6.57
C ALA A 87 19.96 -6.65 6.44
N ALA A 88 19.00 -6.90 5.54
CA ALA A 88 18.48 -8.22 5.26
C ALA A 88 19.56 -9.16 4.68
N LYS A 89 20.37 -8.66 3.74
CA LYS A 89 21.52 -9.41 3.18
C LYS A 89 22.52 -9.79 4.28
N ALA A 90 22.88 -8.83 5.13
CA ALA A 90 23.82 -9.05 6.22
C ALA A 90 23.30 -10.07 7.25
N ALA A 91 21.98 -10.12 7.48
CA ALA A 91 21.33 -11.05 8.39
C ALA A 91 21.04 -12.44 7.78
N GLY A 92 21.32 -12.66 6.49
CA GLY A 92 21.08 -13.93 5.82
C GLY A 92 19.60 -14.21 5.53
N VAL A 93 18.77 -13.18 5.43
CA VAL A 93 17.38 -13.30 4.96
C VAL A 93 17.37 -13.94 3.57
N ARG A 94 16.42 -14.84 3.33
CA ARG A 94 16.33 -15.52 2.02
C ARG A 94 15.47 -14.75 1.02
N HIS A 95 14.31 -14.22 1.46
CA HIS A 95 13.29 -13.70 0.56
C HIS A 95 12.70 -12.37 1.07
N ILE A 96 12.58 -11.40 0.18
CA ILE A 96 11.88 -10.14 0.45
C ILE A 96 10.67 -10.00 -0.47
N VAL A 97 9.49 -9.87 0.13
CA VAL A 97 8.27 -9.41 -0.54
C VAL A 97 8.18 -7.89 -0.36
N VAL A 98 8.29 -7.12 -1.42
CA VAL A 98 8.29 -5.65 -1.34
C VAL A 98 7.09 -5.04 -2.04
N ALA A 99 6.44 -4.09 -1.33
CA ALA A 99 5.41 -3.25 -1.94
C ALA A 99 6.07 -2.20 -2.85
N THR A 100 5.67 -2.24 -4.12
CA THR A 100 6.04 -1.26 -5.14
C THR A 100 4.78 -0.66 -5.76
N GLY A 101 4.69 -0.47 -7.06
CA GLY A 101 3.52 0.08 -7.74
C GLY A 101 3.31 -0.55 -9.10
N LEU A 102 2.06 -0.70 -9.51
CA LEU A 102 1.71 -1.20 -10.83
C LEU A 102 2.31 -0.29 -11.91
N GLY A 103 2.90 -0.90 -12.95
CA GLY A 103 3.58 -0.17 -14.01
C GLY A 103 4.96 0.38 -13.65
N ALA A 104 5.54 0.02 -12.49
CA ALA A 104 6.90 0.39 -12.14
C ALA A 104 7.90 -0.10 -13.20
N SER A 105 8.68 0.82 -13.76
CA SER A 105 9.64 0.54 -14.84
C SER A 105 10.71 1.63 -14.88
N PRO A 106 11.97 1.31 -15.22
CA PRO A 106 12.98 2.34 -15.48
C PRO A 106 12.61 3.29 -16.63
N LYS A 107 11.75 2.82 -17.54
CA LYS A 107 11.22 3.60 -18.66
C LYS A 107 9.89 4.29 -18.35
N ALA A 108 9.38 4.17 -17.12
CA ALA A 108 8.16 4.88 -16.73
C ALA A 108 8.37 6.39 -16.90
N GLY A 109 7.43 7.05 -17.55
CA GLY A 109 7.39 8.51 -17.66
C GLY A 109 7.07 9.20 -16.33
N LEU A 110 6.74 8.42 -15.28
CA LEU A 110 6.22 8.89 -14.01
C LEU A 110 7.25 8.74 -12.89
N THR A 111 7.29 9.71 -11.99
CA THR A 111 8.23 9.77 -10.86
C THR A 111 8.11 8.54 -9.95
N PHE A 112 6.90 8.20 -9.50
CA PHE A 112 6.69 6.99 -8.69
C PHE A 112 7.07 5.70 -9.42
N GLY A 113 6.78 5.61 -10.71
CA GLY A 113 7.18 4.46 -11.53
C GLY A 113 8.69 4.25 -11.55
N LYS A 114 9.46 5.34 -11.61
CA LYS A 114 10.94 5.31 -11.52
C LYS A 114 11.41 4.93 -10.11
N TRP A 115 10.89 5.58 -9.06
CA TRP A 115 11.28 5.29 -7.68
C TRP A 115 11.04 3.83 -7.28
N HIS A 116 9.91 3.26 -7.70
CA HIS A 116 9.63 1.86 -7.47
C HIS A 116 10.53 0.94 -8.29
N SER A 117 10.81 1.30 -9.54
CA SER A 117 11.70 0.48 -10.38
C SER A 117 13.13 0.43 -9.86
N GLU A 118 13.64 1.53 -9.29
CA GLU A 118 14.98 1.54 -8.67
C GLU A 118 15.08 0.51 -7.52
N THR A 119 14.05 0.41 -6.68
CA THR A 119 13.98 -0.64 -5.64
C THR A 119 13.94 -2.04 -6.24
N GLN A 120 13.18 -2.24 -7.31
CA GLN A 120 13.11 -3.53 -8.00
C GLN A 120 14.45 -3.93 -8.59
N GLU A 121 15.13 -3.01 -9.26
CA GLU A 121 16.46 -3.28 -9.83
C GLU A 121 17.51 -3.58 -8.75
N LEU A 122 17.47 -2.87 -7.62
CA LEU A 122 18.35 -3.13 -6.48
C LEU A 122 18.15 -4.55 -5.94
N LEU A 123 16.92 -5.01 -5.77
CA LEU A 123 16.62 -6.37 -5.33
C LEU A 123 16.99 -7.43 -6.37
N LYS A 124 16.71 -7.22 -7.65
CA LYS A 124 17.11 -8.13 -8.72
C LYS A 124 18.63 -8.32 -8.82
N GLN A 125 19.40 -7.29 -8.47
CA GLN A 125 20.87 -7.32 -8.45
C GLN A 125 21.42 -7.88 -7.13
N SER A 126 20.58 -8.07 -6.12
CA SER A 126 20.96 -8.67 -4.85
C SER A 126 21.01 -10.21 -4.94
N SER A 127 21.55 -10.84 -3.90
CA SER A 127 21.53 -12.31 -3.74
C SER A 127 20.24 -12.83 -3.11
N LEU A 128 19.25 -11.95 -2.84
CA LEU A 128 18.01 -12.31 -2.18
C LEU A 128 16.96 -12.76 -3.18
N ASP A 129 16.15 -13.74 -2.81
CA ASP A 129 14.90 -13.99 -3.50
C ASP A 129 13.96 -12.81 -3.30
N TRP A 130 13.17 -12.49 -4.31
CA TRP A 130 12.26 -11.34 -4.26
C TRP A 130 10.89 -11.66 -4.83
N THR A 131 9.88 -10.96 -4.32
CA THR A 131 8.55 -10.86 -4.93
C THR A 131 8.12 -9.39 -4.88
N PHE A 132 7.64 -8.86 -5.99
CA PHE A 132 7.06 -7.51 -6.02
C PHE A 132 5.54 -7.60 -5.95
N VAL A 133 4.93 -7.03 -4.92
CA VAL A 133 3.50 -6.74 -4.91
C VAL A 133 3.31 -5.32 -5.47
N GLN A 134 2.56 -5.22 -6.57
CA GLN A 134 2.45 -4.02 -7.39
C GLN A 134 0.99 -3.54 -7.42
N PRO A 135 0.50 -2.91 -6.35
CA PRO A 135 -0.87 -2.41 -6.30
C PRO A 135 -1.06 -1.15 -7.16
N THR A 136 -2.30 -0.91 -7.53
CA THR A 136 -2.84 0.38 -7.94
C THR A 136 -3.27 1.22 -6.72
N TYR A 137 -4.13 2.22 -6.89
CA TYR A 137 -4.66 3.06 -5.81
C TYR A 137 -5.48 2.25 -4.79
N PHE A 138 -5.37 2.61 -3.51
CA PHE A 138 -6.04 1.91 -2.42
C PHE A 138 -7.42 2.47 -2.13
N MET A 139 -8.41 1.60 -1.91
CA MET A 139 -9.74 2.01 -1.43
C MET A 139 -9.65 2.79 -0.12
N GLN A 140 -8.68 2.48 0.73
CA GLN A 140 -8.44 3.14 2.02
C GLN A 140 -8.11 4.65 1.90
N ASN A 141 -7.67 5.12 0.74
CA ASN A 141 -7.45 6.55 0.50
C ASN A 141 -8.74 7.36 0.65
N LEU A 142 -9.91 6.75 0.39
CA LEU A 142 -11.20 7.39 0.61
C LEU A 142 -11.40 7.83 2.07
N LEU A 143 -10.83 7.10 3.03
CA LEU A 143 -10.98 7.42 4.46
C LEU A 143 -10.34 8.76 4.84
N TRP A 144 -9.37 9.26 4.06
CA TRP A 144 -8.80 10.60 4.28
C TRP A 144 -9.81 11.71 4.03
N GLN A 145 -10.86 11.43 3.26
CA GLN A 145 -11.93 12.37 2.96
C GLN A 145 -13.19 12.16 3.81
N ALA A 146 -13.16 11.20 4.74
CA ALA A 146 -14.34 10.84 5.55
C ALA A 146 -14.99 12.04 6.24
N GLY A 147 -14.19 12.97 6.78
CA GLY A 147 -14.67 14.19 7.42
C GLY A 147 -15.46 15.10 6.48
N ASN A 148 -14.98 15.32 5.26
CA ASN A 148 -15.67 16.13 4.25
C ASN A 148 -16.98 15.46 3.82
N ILE A 149 -16.94 14.14 3.58
CA ILE A 149 -18.10 13.35 3.20
C ILE A 149 -19.16 13.39 4.31
N ALA A 150 -18.76 13.17 5.56
CA ALA A 150 -19.68 13.18 6.70
C ALA A 150 -20.31 14.55 6.92
N LYS A 151 -19.51 15.64 6.89
CA LYS A 151 -19.94 16.98 7.19
C LYS A 151 -20.70 17.62 6.02
N ASP A 152 -20.09 17.63 4.84
CA ASP A 152 -20.50 18.48 3.72
C ASP A 152 -21.17 17.69 2.58
N ALA A 153 -21.21 16.34 2.66
CA ALA A 153 -21.64 15.44 1.60
C ALA A 153 -20.93 15.72 0.26
N VAL A 154 -19.60 15.90 0.33
CA VAL A 154 -18.75 16.15 -0.83
C VAL A 154 -17.61 15.13 -0.86
N TYR A 155 -17.42 14.52 -2.01
CA TYR A 155 -16.23 13.76 -2.38
C TYR A 155 -15.41 14.58 -3.37
N TYR A 156 -14.15 14.83 -3.04
CA TYR A 156 -13.23 15.53 -3.90
C TYR A 156 -12.44 14.52 -4.75
N ASP A 157 -12.69 14.53 -6.06
CA ASP A 157 -11.97 13.67 -7.00
C ASP A 157 -10.65 14.33 -7.41
N ASP A 158 -9.55 13.83 -6.84
CA ASP A 158 -8.18 14.26 -7.11
C ASP A 158 -7.48 13.42 -8.19
N VAL A 159 -8.19 12.45 -8.78
CA VAL A 159 -7.64 11.53 -9.78
C VAL A 159 -8.16 11.85 -11.20
N GLY A 160 -9.43 12.22 -11.32
CA GLY A 160 -10.04 12.71 -12.56
C GLY A 160 -10.29 11.65 -13.64
N GLY A 161 -10.32 10.36 -13.29
CA GLY A 161 -10.57 9.28 -14.24
C GLY A 161 -10.77 7.92 -13.59
N PRO A 162 -11.11 6.87 -14.37
CA PRO A 162 -11.37 5.54 -13.82
C PRO A 162 -10.10 4.87 -13.31
N VAL A 163 -10.18 4.30 -12.12
CA VAL A 163 -9.12 3.54 -11.44
C VAL A 163 -9.65 2.19 -10.97
N ALA A 164 -8.89 1.13 -11.17
CA ALA A 164 -9.16 -0.19 -10.60
C ALA A 164 -8.68 -0.26 -9.14
N TRP A 165 -9.42 0.43 -8.24
CA TRP A 165 -9.09 0.57 -6.82
C TRP A 165 -8.99 -0.77 -6.12
N ILE A 166 -7.92 -0.99 -5.33
CA ILE A 166 -7.72 -2.23 -4.58
C ILE A 166 -7.89 -2.03 -3.08
N ASP A 167 -8.50 -3.00 -2.41
CA ASP A 167 -8.52 -3.05 -0.95
C ASP A 167 -7.14 -3.46 -0.41
N ALA A 168 -6.61 -2.72 0.56
CA ALA A 168 -5.32 -3.02 1.17
C ALA A 168 -5.27 -4.41 1.86
N ARG A 169 -6.42 -4.96 2.23
CA ARG A 169 -6.54 -6.33 2.74
C ARG A 169 -6.24 -7.38 1.65
N ASP A 170 -6.60 -7.13 0.40
CA ASP A 170 -6.23 -8.03 -0.71
C ASP A 170 -4.73 -7.98 -1.00
N ILE A 171 -4.12 -6.80 -0.88
CA ILE A 171 -2.66 -6.67 -0.97
C ILE A 171 -1.99 -7.48 0.14
N ALA A 172 -2.49 -7.37 1.36
CA ALA A 172 -1.98 -8.08 2.53
C ALA A 172 -2.14 -9.61 2.39
N ASP A 173 -3.31 -10.07 1.93
CA ASP A 173 -3.59 -11.49 1.74
C ASP A 173 -2.66 -12.08 0.66
N VAL A 174 -2.47 -11.41 -0.49
CA VAL A 174 -1.52 -11.84 -1.54
C VAL A 174 -0.07 -11.82 -1.03
N ALA A 175 0.32 -10.79 -0.27
CA ALA A 175 1.65 -10.73 0.33
C ALA A 175 1.87 -11.87 1.35
N ALA A 176 0.84 -12.23 2.13
CA ALA A 176 0.89 -13.35 3.05
C ALA A 176 1.08 -14.69 2.32
N GLU A 177 0.39 -14.91 1.19
CA GLU A 177 0.64 -16.09 0.35
C GLU A 177 2.07 -16.13 -0.16
N ALA A 178 2.59 -15.02 -0.70
CA ALA A 178 3.97 -14.93 -1.18
C ALA A 178 5.01 -15.17 -0.08
N LEU A 179 4.68 -14.85 1.17
CA LEU A 179 5.55 -15.08 2.33
C LEU A 179 5.45 -16.50 2.88
N THR A 180 4.31 -17.19 2.75
CA THR A 180 4.06 -18.47 3.42
C THR A 180 4.06 -19.67 2.48
N ALA A 181 3.72 -19.49 1.20
CA ALA A 181 3.73 -20.54 0.19
C ALA A 181 4.97 -20.44 -0.71
N PRO A 182 5.41 -21.54 -1.36
CA PRO A 182 6.49 -21.54 -2.33
C PRO A 182 6.02 -21.05 -3.71
N GLY A 183 6.98 -20.69 -4.57
CA GLY A 183 6.73 -20.45 -5.99
C GLY A 183 6.38 -19.00 -6.33
N TYR A 184 6.62 -18.07 -5.41
CA TYR A 184 6.47 -16.63 -5.65
C TYR A 184 7.78 -15.90 -5.88
N GLU A 185 8.90 -16.59 -5.70
CA GLU A 185 10.23 -16.04 -5.90
C GLU A 185 10.42 -15.63 -7.38
N GLY A 186 10.96 -14.44 -7.59
CA GLY A 186 11.18 -13.86 -8.92
C GLY A 186 9.90 -13.37 -9.63
N LYS A 187 8.78 -13.25 -8.93
CA LYS A 187 7.50 -12.81 -9.51
C LYS A 187 7.17 -11.36 -9.20
N ALA A 188 6.54 -10.70 -10.17
CA ALA A 188 5.88 -9.41 -10.01
C ALA A 188 4.37 -9.62 -10.12
N LEU A 189 3.65 -9.26 -9.07
CA LEU A 189 2.23 -9.49 -8.88
C LEU A 189 1.48 -8.16 -9.01
N GLY A 190 0.91 -7.88 -10.18
CA GLY A 190 0.05 -6.73 -10.40
C GLY A 190 -1.27 -6.91 -9.65
N LEU A 191 -1.65 -5.93 -8.84
CA LEU A 191 -2.80 -6.04 -7.94
C LEU A 191 -3.77 -4.90 -8.16
N THR A 192 -5.00 -5.26 -8.53
CA THR A 192 -6.11 -4.32 -8.73
C THR A 192 -7.37 -4.84 -8.06
N GLY A 193 -8.33 -3.94 -7.85
CA GLY A 193 -9.70 -4.36 -7.56
C GLY A 193 -10.39 -4.95 -8.78
N PRO A 194 -11.63 -5.43 -8.62
CA PRO A 194 -12.36 -6.16 -9.65
C PRO A 194 -13.07 -5.24 -10.67
N GLU A 195 -13.07 -3.94 -10.44
CA GLU A 195 -13.80 -2.95 -11.22
C GLU A 195 -13.04 -1.61 -11.25
N ALA A 196 -13.15 -0.88 -12.36
CA ALA A 196 -12.60 0.46 -12.48
C ALA A 196 -13.70 1.48 -12.23
N LEU A 197 -13.49 2.38 -11.26
CA LEU A 197 -14.46 3.39 -10.84
C LEU A 197 -13.86 4.79 -10.99
N ALA A 198 -14.66 5.71 -11.52
CA ALA A 198 -14.38 7.14 -11.55
C ALA A 198 -15.01 7.86 -10.35
N GLY A 199 -14.74 9.15 -10.21
CA GLY A 199 -15.23 9.94 -9.08
C GLY A 199 -16.75 9.93 -8.90
N ASP A 200 -17.51 10.01 -10.01
CA ASP A 200 -18.99 9.97 -9.96
C ASP A 200 -19.52 8.60 -9.50
N ASP A 201 -18.85 7.50 -9.86
CA ASP A 201 -19.23 6.15 -9.41
C ASP A 201 -19.03 6.03 -7.89
N ILE A 202 -17.91 6.55 -7.37
CA ILE A 202 -17.62 6.58 -5.93
C ILE A 202 -18.65 7.44 -5.20
N ALA A 203 -18.97 8.63 -5.70
CA ALA A 203 -20.00 9.50 -5.11
C ALA A 203 -21.39 8.85 -5.09
N ALA A 204 -21.74 8.07 -6.13
CA ALA A 204 -22.98 7.31 -6.16
C ALA A 204 -23.01 6.21 -5.08
N LEU A 205 -21.92 5.46 -4.89
CA LEU A 205 -21.79 4.47 -3.83
C LEU A 205 -21.90 5.12 -2.44
N LEU A 206 -21.22 6.24 -2.22
CA LEU A 206 -21.29 7.01 -0.98
C LEU A 206 -22.71 7.52 -0.71
N SER A 207 -23.42 8.00 -1.73
CA SER A 207 -24.81 8.42 -1.62
C SER A 207 -25.72 7.27 -1.16
N GLY A 208 -25.51 6.08 -1.70
CA GLY A 208 -26.26 4.88 -1.31
C GLY A 208 -26.11 4.50 0.15
N VAL A 209 -24.87 4.56 0.69
CA VAL A 209 -24.60 4.15 2.08
C VAL A 209 -24.89 5.25 3.11
N THR A 210 -24.73 6.53 2.73
CA THR A 210 -25.00 7.66 3.65
C THR A 210 -26.48 8.04 3.72
N GLY A 211 -27.27 7.67 2.71
CA GLY A 211 -28.66 8.11 2.57
C GLY A 211 -28.80 9.60 2.19
N ARG A 212 -27.74 10.24 1.78
CA ARG A 212 -27.68 11.65 1.32
C ARG A 212 -27.06 11.70 -0.07
N THR A 213 -27.43 12.66 -0.89
CA THR A 213 -26.73 12.90 -2.16
C THR A 213 -25.32 13.42 -1.86
N VAL A 214 -24.30 12.64 -2.19
CA VAL A 214 -22.90 13.05 -2.13
C VAL A 214 -22.51 13.57 -3.51
N SER A 215 -22.02 14.82 -3.55
CA SER A 215 -21.55 15.45 -4.79
C SER A 215 -20.09 15.08 -5.05
N CYS A 216 -19.78 14.74 -6.30
CA CYS A 216 -18.40 14.63 -6.76
C CYS A 216 -17.90 16.01 -7.23
N VAL A 217 -16.76 16.44 -6.73
CA VAL A 217 -16.11 17.70 -7.13
C VAL A 217 -14.71 17.37 -7.63
N SER A 218 -14.50 17.50 -8.93
CA SER A 218 -13.17 17.31 -9.50
C SER A 218 -12.24 18.44 -9.08
N LEU A 219 -11.06 18.08 -8.58
CA LEU A 219 -10.02 19.05 -8.23
C LEU A 219 -9.12 19.34 -9.43
N SER A 220 -8.64 20.59 -9.50
CA SER A 220 -7.50 20.88 -10.34
C SER A 220 -6.23 20.22 -9.81
N ALA A 221 -5.24 20.00 -10.68
CA ALA A 221 -3.94 19.47 -10.28
C ALA A 221 -3.27 20.33 -9.18
N GLU A 222 -3.47 21.65 -9.23
CA GLU A 222 -2.95 22.61 -8.26
C GLU A 222 -3.67 22.45 -6.90
N ASP A 223 -5.01 22.39 -6.90
CA ASP A 223 -5.79 22.22 -5.66
C ASP A 223 -5.54 20.86 -5.00
N ALA A 224 -5.44 19.79 -5.81
CA ALA A 224 -5.11 18.45 -5.31
C ALA A 224 -3.73 18.44 -4.63
N ARG A 225 -2.71 19.04 -5.28
CA ARG A 225 -1.37 19.16 -4.69
C ARG A 225 -1.39 20.00 -3.40
N ALA A 226 -2.05 21.15 -3.42
CA ALA A 226 -2.17 22.03 -2.25
C ALA A 226 -2.85 21.30 -1.08
N GLY A 227 -3.92 20.54 -1.34
CA GLY A 227 -4.60 19.74 -0.33
C GLY A 227 -3.72 18.67 0.29
N MET A 228 -2.93 17.94 -0.52
CA MET A 228 -1.98 16.94 -0.04
C MET A 228 -0.89 17.57 0.83
N VAL A 229 -0.33 18.71 0.43
CA VAL A 229 0.68 19.45 1.21
C VAL A 229 0.09 19.98 2.52
N ALA A 230 -1.11 20.53 2.50
CA ALA A 230 -1.81 20.97 3.71
C ALA A 230 -2.09 19.78 4.67
N GLY A 231 -2.28 18.57 4.14
CA GLY A 231 -2.37 17.31 4.91
C GLY A 231 -1.04 16.76 5.43
N GLY A 232 0.08 17.47 5.19
CA GLY A 232 1.41 17.13 5.71
C GLY A 232 2.29 16.32 4.74
N MET A 233 1.86 16.12 3.49
CA MET A 233 2.69 15.47 2.48
C MET A 233 3.81 16.42 2.01
N GLN A 234 5.01 15.87 1.75
CA GLN A 234 6.10 16.64 1.14
C GLN A 234 5.69 17.10 -0.26
N ASP A 235 6.00 18.34 -0.62
CA ASP A 235 5.54 18.98 -1.85
C ASP A 235 5.93 18.23 -3.13
N GLU A 236 7.15 17.70 -3.18
CA GLU A 236 7.63 16.90 -4.31
C GLU A 236 6.90 15.54 -4.42
N VAL A 237 6.53 14.95 -3.27
CA VAL A 237 5.75 13.71 -3.22
C VAL A 237 4.32 13.98 -3.69
N ALA A 238 3.71 15.10 -3.26
CA ALA A 238 2.40 15.54 -3.73
C ALA A 238 2.43 15.80 -5.25
N GLY A 239 3.50 16.42 -5.77
CA GLY A 239 3.73 16.59 -7.20
C GLY A 239 3.77 15.25 -7.95
N ALA A 240 4.47 14.25 -7.41
CA ALA A 240 4.53 12.91 -7.99
C ALA A 240 3.16 12.18 -7.94
N MET A 241 2.34 12.42 -6.91
CA MET A 241 0.96 11.89 -6.83
C MET A 241 0.07 12.51 -7.92
N VAL A 242 0.13 13.81 -8.10
CA VAL A 242 -0.61 14.52 -9.17
C VAL A 242 -0.15 14.06 -10.56
N GLU A 243 1.16 13.86 -10.76
CA GLU A 243 1.70 13.28 -11.98
C GLU A 243 1.11 11.88 -12.23
N LEU A 244 1.04 11.03 -11.21
CA LEU A 244 0.44 9.71 -11.32
C LEU A 244 -1.07 9.80 -11.63
N ALA A 245 -1.81 10.69 -10.98
CA ALA A 245 -3.22 10.92 -11.25
C ALA A 245 -3.48 11.35 -12.70
N SER A 246 -2.56 12.11 -13.31
CA SER A 246 -2.71 12.66 -14.67
C SER A 246 -2.87 11.63 -15.80
N ILE A 247 -2.58 10.35 -15.52
CA ILE A 247 -2.76 9.26 -16.50
C ILE A 247 -4.11 8.56 -16.38
N ALA A 248 -4.88 8.79 -15.31
CA ALA A 248 -6.19 8.17 -15.09
C ALA A 248 -7.22 8.56 -16.17
N PRO A 249 -7.34 9.84 -16.62
CA PRO A 249 -8.27 10.21 -17.69
C PRO A 249 -7.99 9.53 -19.02
N ARG A 250 -6.78 9.01 -19.22
CA ARG A 250 -6.39 8.23 -20.39
C ARG A 250 -6.66 6.73 -20.26
N GLY A 251 -7.22 6.28 -19.12
CA GLY A 251 -7.54 4.90 -18.84
C GLY A 251 -6.36 4.03 -18.38
N TYR A 252 -5.17 4.58 -18.16
CA TYR A 252 -3.99 3.79 -17.79
C TYR A 252 -4.09 3.17 -16.38
N LEU A 253 -5.00 3.65 -15.53
CA LEU A 253 -5.24 3.10 -14.20
C LEU A 253 -6.48 2.21 -14.12
N ALA A 254 -7.19 2.01 -15.23
CA ALA A 254 -8.44 1.24 -15.31
C ALA A 254 -8.24 -0.25 -15.63
N GLY A 255 -7.01 -0.68 -15.96
CA GLY A 255 -6.71 -2.08 -16.25
C GLY A 255 -7.00 -2.97 -15.05
N ILE A 256 -7.61 -4.13 -15.28
CA ILE A 256 -7.95 -5.09 -14.23
C ILE A 256 -7.04 -6.30 -14.36
N GLU A 257 -6.34 -6.63 -13.27
CA GLU A 257 -5.49 -7.81 -13.14
C GLU A 257 -6.27 -8.95 -12.46
N THR A 258 -6.00 -10.18 -12.85
CA THR A 258 -6.63 -11.39 -12.27
C THR A 258 -5.85 -11.96 -11.09
N THR A 259 -4.70 -11.41 -10.78
CA THR A 259 -3.74 -11.93 -9.79
C THR A 259 -4.36 -12.17 -8.42
N VAL A 260 -5.22 -11.27 -7.92
CA VAL A 260 -5.89 -11.46 -6.62
C VAL A 260 -6.73 -12.75 -6.64
N SER A 261 -7.52 -12.95 -7.70
CA SER A 261 -8.37 -14.14 -7.79
C SER A 261 -7.59 -15.42 -8.05
N GLU A 262 -6.48 -15.35 -8.79
CA GLU A 262 -5.60 -16.49 -9.06
C GLU A 262 -4.84 -16.94 -7.80
N VAL A 263 -4.34 -15.97 -7.00
CA VAL A 263 -3.55 -16.27 -5.81
C VAL A 263 -4.42 -16.68 -4.63
N LEU A 264 -5.57 -16.02 -4.46
CA LEU A 264 -6.42 -16.19 -3.26
C LEU A 264 -7.61 -17.13 -3.49
N GLU A 265 -7.80 -17.65 -4.71
CA GLU A 265 -8.93 -18.51 -5.10
C GLU A 265 -10.31 -17.91 -4.76
N ARG A 266 -10.38 -16.58 -4.70
CA ARG A 266 -11.59 -15.79 -4.49
C ARG A 266 -11.52 -14.46 -5.25
N PRO A 267 -12.67 -13.83 -5.56
CA PRO A 267 -12.64 -12.51 -6.18
C PRO A 267 -11.98 -11.47 -5.25
N ALA A 268 -11.41 -10.42 -5.85
CA ALA A 268 -10.98 -9.25 -5.13
C ALA A 268 -12.19 -8.55 -4.48
N ARG A 269 -11.96 -7.87 -3.34
CA ARG A 269 -13.00 -7.11 -2.63
C ARG A 269 -13.49 -5.96 -3.49
N ARG A 270 -14.80 -5.72 -3.45
CA ARG A 270 -15.43 -4.64 -4.22
C ARG A 270 -15.41 -3.33 -3.45
N PHE A 271 -15.36 -2.23 -4.19
CA PHE A 271 -15.41 -0.90 -3.59
C PHE A 271 -16.74 -0.66 -2.84
N ALA A 272 -17.84 -1.17 -3.35
CA ALA A 272 -19.16 -1.09 -2.70
C ALA A 272 -19.17 -1.75 -1.31
N ASP A 273 -18.51 -2.91 -1.18
CA ASP A 273 -18.40 -3.61 0.11
C ASP A 273 -17.55 -2.80 1.08
N PHE A 274 -16.40 -2.27 0.61
CA PHE A 274 -15.53 -1.40 1.41
C PHE A 274 -16.28 -0.15 1.94
N VAL A 275 -17.05 0.54 1.10
CA VAL A 275 -17.82 1.72 1.52
C VAL A 275 -18.90 1.32 2.53
N THR A 276 -19.56 0.18 2.34
CA THR A 276 -20.58 -0.34 3.26
C THR A 276 -20.00 -0.68 4.63
N GLU A 277 -18.87 -1.38 4.67
CA GLU A 277 -18.17 -1.74 5.91
C GLU A 277 -17.68 -0.50 6.70
N ASN A 278 -17.30 0.56 5.98
CA ASN A 278 -16.82 1.80 6.58
C ASN A 278 -17.88 2.91 6.69
N ARG A 279 -19.17 2.56 6.55
CA ARG A 279 -20.29 3.51 6.54
C ARG A 279 -20.23 4.53 7.69
N ASP A 280 -19.90 4.09 8.89
CA ASP A 280 -19.85 4.94 10.09
C ASP A 280 -18.85 6.09 9.98
N ALA A 281 -17.79 5.94 9.20
CA ALA A 281 -16.83 7.00 8.94
C ALA A 281 -17.39 8.12 8.04
N PHE A 282 -18.41 7.82 7.24
CA PHE A 282 -18.99 8.73 6.25
C PHE A 282 -20.30 9.38 6.71
N VAL A 283 -20.83 9.00 7.88
CA VAL A 283 -22.13 9.53 8.39
C VAL A 283 -22.00 10.26 9.73
N LYS A 284 -20.88 10.16 10.42
CA LYS A 284 -20.58 10.80 11.70
C LYS A 284 -19.78 12.07 11.52
#